data_fc83e31e691256a31c88bf9d91bae047
#
_entry.id   fc83e31e691256a31c88bf9d91bae047
#
_cell.length_a   1.000
_cell.length_b   1.000
_cell.length_c   1.000
_cell.angle_alpha   90.00
_cell.angle_beta   90.00
_cell.angle_gamma   90.00
#
_symmetry.space_group_name_H-M   'P 1'
#
loop_
_entity.id
_entity.type
_entity.pdbx_description
1 polymer ?
#
loop_
_entity_poly.entity_id
_entity_poly.type
_entity_poly.pdbx_seq_one_letter_code
_entity_poly.pdbx_strand_id
1 'polypeptide(L)'
;MRLGHYPCVLKPGSKAAEAYQVSEVNERHRHRFEVNNAFRDQLEQAGLLFTGISPNGRLVEIAEVDDHPFMVGCQFHPEFQSRPTRPHPLFNAFIRAVAAYHEMRTGGRVDAHIGSEQASERASHA
;
A
#
# COMPACT_ATOMS: atom_id res chain seq x y z
N MET A 1 -19.20 -1.18 16.16
CA MET A 1 -18.36 -0.16 15.53
C MET A 1 -16.98 -0.19 16.12
N ARG A 2 -15.96 -0.21 15.26
CA ARG A 2 -14.59 -0.20 15.77
C ARG A 2 -14.05 1.22 15.76
N LEU A 3 -13.52 1.63 16.89
CA LEU A 3 -13.01 2.98 17.07
C LEU A 3 -11.73 2.89 17.89
N GLY A 4 -10.66 3.47 17.39
CA GLY A 4 -9.40 3.49 18.12
C GLY A 4 -8.37 2.54 17.53
N HIS A 5 -7.36 2.20 18.32
CA HIS A 5 -6.23 1.39 17.85
C HIS A 5 -6.52 -0.10 17.96
N TYR A 6 -6.23 -0.83 16.90
CA TYR A 6 -6.41 -2.27 16.87
C TYR A 6 -5.20 -2.91 16.18
N PRO A 7 -4.77 -4.08 16.65
CA PRO A 7 -3.61 -4.74 16.07
C PRO A 7 -3.96 -5.43 14.75
N CYS A 8 -2.97 -5.49 13.88
CA CYS A 8 -3.12 -6.10 12.57
C CYS A 8 -1.88 -6.91 12.27
N VAL A 9 -2.04 -8.18 11.97
CA VAL A 9 -0.94 -9.07 11.62
C VAL A 9 -0.79 -9.07 10.12
N LEU A 10 0.43 -8.86 9.65
CA LEU A 10 0.70 -8.69 8.22
C LEU A 10 1.21 -10.00 7.64
N LYS A 11 0.72 -10.34 6.45
CA LYS A 11 1.12 -11.58 5.79
C LYS A 11 2.52 -11.41 5.22
N PRO A 12 3.46 -12.31 5.54
CA PRO A 12 4.82 -12.20 5.03
C PRO A 12 4.84 -12.21 3.51
N GLY A 13 5.69 -11.36 2.93
CA GLY A 13 5.83 -11.31 1.47
C GLY A 13 4.79 -10.45 0.78
N SER A 14 3.86 -9.87 1.54
CA SER A 14 2.84 -9.01 0.95
C SER A 14 3.38 -7.59 0.77
N LYS A 15 2.70 -6.80 -0.04
CA LYS A 15 3.07 -5.40 -0.22
C LYS A 15 2.92 -4.65 1.10
N ALA A 16 1.91 -5.00 1.88
CA ALA A 16 1.73 -4.37 3.18
C ALA A 16 2.90 -4.68 4.11
N ALA A 17 3.33 -5.93 4.17
CA ALA A 17 4.45 -6.30 5.03
C ALA A 17 5.73 -5.60 4.58
N GLU A 18 5.93 -5.47 3.27
CA GLU A 18 7.10 -4.78 2.77
C GLU A 18 7.04 -3.29 3.09
N ALA A 19 5.86 -2.71 3.04
CA ALA A 19 5.72 -1.28 3.35
C ALA A 19 6.04 -1.00 4.79
N TYR A 20 5.54 -1.81 5.70
CA TYR A 20 5.71 -1.56 7.13
C TYR A 20 7.04 -2.08 7.67
N GLN A 21 7.63 -3.11 7.05
CA GLN A 21 8.89 -3.71 7.48
C GLN A 21 8.79 -4.37 8.87
N VAL A 22 7.60 -4.72 9.29
CA VAL A 22 7.37 -5.44 10.55
C VAL A 22 6.24 -6.43 10.31
N SER A 23 6.02 -7.34 11.27
CA SER A 23 5.00 -8.38 11.11
C SER A 23 3.67 -8.01 11.73
N GLU A 24 3.62 -7.01 12.57
CA GLU A 24 2.37 -6.62 13.22
C GLU A 24 2.37 -5.12 13.46
N VAL A 25 1.24 -4.47 13.27
CA VAL A 25 1.12 -3.03 13.46
C VAL A 25 -0.17 -2.73 14.21
N ASN A 26 -0.25 -1.51 14.75
CA ASN A 26 -1.47 -1.03 15.37
C ASN A 26 -1.95 0.16 14.57
N GLU A 27 -3.19 0.13 14.14
CA GLU A 27 -3.73 1.19 13.30
C GLU A 27 -5.05 1.69 13.87
N ARG A 28 -5.38 2.93 13.55
CA ARG A 28 -6.59 3.55 14.08
C ARG A 28 -7.76 3.34 13.16
N HIS A 29 -8.84 2.83 13.72
CA HIS A 29 -10.05 2.47 12.99
C HIS A 29 -11.18 3.43 13.34
N ARG A 30 -12.06 3.64 12.38
CA ARG A 30 -13.28 4.39 12.58
C ARG A 30 -14.26 3.92 11.53
N HIS A 31 -14.80 2.72 11.73
CA HIS A 31 -15.75 2.16 10.76
C HIS A 31 -16.72 1.23 11.47
N ARG A 32 -17.85 1.03 10.82
CA ARG A 32 -18.92 0.23 11.38
C ARG A 32 -18.99 -1.15 10.74
N PHE A 33 -18.66 -1.26 9.48
CA PHE A 33 -18.84 -2.50 8.74
C PHE A 33 -17.51 -3.21 8.53
N GLU A 34 -17.57 -4.54 8.43
CA GLU A 34 -16.40 -5.37 8.22
C GLU A 34 -16.60 -6.20 6.96
N VAL A 35 -15.49 -6.73 6.44
CA VAL A 35 -15.56 -7.64 5.31
C VAL A 35 -16.29 -8.90 5.76
N ASN A 36 -17.23 -9.37 4.97
CA ASN A 36 -17.97 -10.58 5.28
C ASN A 36 -17.09 -11.79 5.01
N ASN A 37 -16.77 -12.53 6.08
CA ASN A 37 -15.87 -13.67 5.97
C ASN A 37 -16.39 -14.76 5.03
N ALA A 38 -17.69 -14.81 4.78
CA ALA A 38 -18.24 -15.82 3.90
C ALA A 38 -17.75 -15.67 2.47
N PHE A 39 -17.27 -14.48 2.09
CA PHE A 39 -16.81 -14.24 0.73
C PHE A 39 -15.29 -14.24 0.59
N ARG A 40 -14.55 -14.51 1.67
CA ARG A 40 -13.09 -14.39 1.61
C ARG A 40 -12.47 -15.35 0.61
N ASP A 41 -12.86 -16.63 0.63
CA ASP A 41 -12.27 -17.59 -0.29
C ASP A 41 -12.57 -17.21 -1.74
N GLN A 42 -13.77 -16.80 -2.00
CA GLN A 42 -14.18 -16.45 -3.35
C GLN A 42 -13.40 -15.24 -3.86
N LEU A 43 -13.20 -14.25 -3.00
CA LEU A 43 -12.45 -13.06 -3.37
C LEU A 43 -10.98 -13.36 -3.57
N GLU A 44 -10.42 -14.25 -2.74
CA GLU A 44 -9.02 -14.62 -2.91
C GLU A 44 -8.79 -15.36 -4.21
N GLN A 45 -9.71 -16.20 -4.58
CA GLN A 45 -9.59 -16.92 -5.86
C GLN A 45 -9.65 -15.97 -7.03
N ALA A 46 -10.29 -14.83 -6.86
CA ALA A 46 -10.39 -13.82 -7.90
C ALA A 46 -9.20 -12.85 -7.89
N GLY A 47 -8.25 -13.01 -6.97
CA GLY A 47 -7.05 -12.19 -6.97
C GLY A 47 -6.99 -11.10 -5.92
N LEU A 48 -7.97 -11.08 -4.99
CA LEU A 48 -7.94 -10.10 -3.89
C LEU A 48 -7.41 -10.81 -2.65
N LEU A 49 -6.17 -10.54 -2.29
CA LEU A 49 -5.53 -11.20 -1.17
C LEU A 49 -5.75 -10.42 0.11
N PHE A 50 -6.00 -11.11 1.20
CA PHE A 50 -6.18 -10.45 2.50
C PHE A 50 -4.88 -10.54 3.26
N THR A 51 -4.15 -9.44 3.31
CA THR A 51 -2.77 -9.42 3.78
C THR A 51 -2.60 -8.76 5.14
N GLY A 52 -3.65 -8.19 5.69
CA GLY A 52 -3.67 -7.72 7.06
C GLY A 52 -4.90 -8.25 7.75
N ILE A 53 -4.70 -8.98 8.84
CA ILE A 53 -5.78 -9.69 9.51
C ILE A 53 -5.65 -9.44 11.02
N SER A 54 -6.78 -9.38 11.72
CA SER A 54 -6.74 -9.27 13.18
C SER A 54 -6.06 -10.50 13.76
N PRO A 55 -5.45 -10.40 14.96
CA PRO A 55 -4.71 -11.54 15.52
C PRO A 55 -5.54 -12.81 15.65
N ASN A 56 -6.85 -12.70 15.86
CA ASN A 56 -7.69 -13.89 15.96
C ASN A 56 -8.13 -14.40 14.59
N GLY A 57 -7.68 -13.78 13.51
CA GLY A 57 -7.97 -14.24 12.15
C GLY A 57 -9.36 -13.92 11.63
N ARG A 58 -10.16 -13.21 12.40
CA ARG A 58 -11.57 -13.04 12.04
C ARG A 58 -11.90 -11.78 11.29
N LEU A 59 -11.06 -10.74 11.39
CA LEU A 59 -11.34 -9.46 10.76
C LEU A 59 -10.29 -9.15 9.72
N VAL A 60 -10.74 -8.75 8.54
CA VAL A 60 -9.84 -8.34 7.48
C VAL A 60 -9.53 -6.86 7.66
N GLU A 61 -8.26 -6.54 7.73
CA GLU A 61 -7.83 -5.16 7.91
C GLU A 61 -7.22 -4.58 6.64
N ILE A 62 -6.51 -5.41 5.85
CA ILE A 62 -5.86 -4.96 4.62
C ILE A 62 -6.11 -5.98 3.52
N ALA A 63 -6.37 -5.50 2.31
CA ALA A 63 -6.53 -6.35 1.13
C ALA A 63 -5.67 -5.78 0.02
N GLU A 64 -5.14 -6.66 -0.85
CA GLU A 64 -4.29 -6.26 -1.96
C GLU A 64 -4.72 -6.98 -3.21
N VAL A 65 -4.57 -6.33 -4.36
CA VAL A 65 -4.78 -7.00 -5.64
C VAL A 65 -3.46 -7.67 -6.01
N ASP A 66 -3.52 -8.97 -6.26
CA ASP A 66 -2.32 -9.78 -6.46
C ASP A 66 -1.48 -9.32 -7.65
N ASP A 67 -2.06 -9.23 -8.80
CA ASP A 67 -1.31 -8.92 -10.01
C ASP A 67 -1.38 -7.42 -10.31
N HIS A 68 -0.82 -6.61 -9.43
CA HIS A 68 -0.86 -5.16 -9.59
C HIS A 68 0.35 -4.55 -8.91
N PRO A 69 0.94 -3.51 -9.49
CA PRO A 69 2.12 -2.88 -8.86
C PRO A 69 1.89 -2.42 -7.43
N PHE A 70 0.74 -1.81 -7.15
CA PHE A 70 0.41 -1.43 -5.80
C PHE A 70 -1.06 -1.03 -5.72
N MET A 71 -1.92 -1.97 -5.39
CA MET A 71 -3.30 -1.66 -5.09
C MET A 71 -3.60 -2.29 -3.74
N VAL A 72 -3.57 -1.46 -2.70
CA VAL A 72 -3.72 -1.89 -1.32
C VAL A 72 -4.85 -1.08 -0.71
N GLY A 73 -5.82 -1.76 -0.14
CA GLY A 73 -6.92 -1.11 0.55
C GLY A 73 -6.89 -1.49 2.01
N CYS A 74 -7.30 -0.59 2.89
CA CYS A 74 -7.30 -0.87 4.31
C CYS A 74 -8.58 -0.35 4.95
N GLN A 75 -8.98 -0.98 6.06
CA GLN A 75 -10.15 -0.58 6.80
C GLN A 75 -9.85 0.60 7.71
N PHE A 76 -8.62 0.70 8.18
CA PHE A 76 -8.23 1.78 9.08
C PHE A 76 -7.90 3.05 8.30
N HIS A 77 -7.57 4.09 9.03
CA HIS A 77 -7.31 5.42 8.47
C HIS A 77 -5.82 5.75 8.61
N PRO A 78 -5.00 5.44 7.60
CA PRO A 78 -3.56 5.71 7.71
C PRO A 78 -3.24 7.19 7.90
N GLU A 79 -4.12 8.07 7.42
CA GLU A 79 -3.87 9.49 7.55
C GLU A 79 -3.87 9.93 9.01
N PHE A 80 -4.48 9.17 9.91
CA PHE A 80 -4.47 9.52 11.32
C PHE A 80 -3.09 9.36 11.95
N GLN A 81 -2.20 8.62 11.30
CA GLN A 81 -0.85 8.41 11.81
C GLN A 81 0.20 8.87 10.81
N SER A 82 -0.15 9.82 9.95
CA SER A 82 0.77 10.32 8.94
C SER A 82 1.05 11.80 9.17
N ARG A 83 2.28 12.21 8.94
CA ARG A 83 2.71 13.61 9.09
C ARG A 83 3.64 13.96 7.95
N PRO A 84 3.74 15.24 7.60
CA PRO A 84 4.66 15.63 6.51
C PRO A 84 6.09 15.17 6.72
N THR A 85 6.56 15.20 7.98
CA THR A 85 7.94 14.80 8.28
C THR A 85 8.04 13.31 8.57
N ARG A 86 6.94 12.61 8.67
CA ARG A 86 6.96 11.16 8.91
C ARG A 86 5.71 10.55 8.28
N PRO A 87 5.70 10.40 6.96
CA PRO A 87 4.53 9.86 6.27
C PRO A 87 4.26 8.42 6.68
N HIS A 88 3.00 8.03 6.60
CA HIS A 88 2.62 6.67 6.91
C HIS A 88 3.31 5.70 5.93
N PRO A 89 3.76 4.54 6.41
CA PRO A 89 4.46 3.57 5.54
C PRO A 89 3.70 3.19 4.28
N LEU A 90 2.38 3.10 4.35
CA LEU A 90 1.61 2.74 3.16
C LEU A 90 1.66 3.86 2.11
N PHE A 91 1.66 5.13 2.54
CA PHE A 91 1.77 6.24 1.61
C PHE A 91 3.15 6.25 0.97
N ASN A 92 4.20 6.00 1.77
CA ASN A 92 5.56 5.94 1.23
C ASN A 92 5.68 4.81 0.20
N ALA A 93 5.12 3.66 0.51
CA ALA A 93 5.21 2.52 -0.39
C ALA A 93 4.45 2.80 -1.68
N PHE A 94 3.31 3.48 -1.59
CA PHE A 94 2.54 3.82 -2.77
C PHE A 94 3.35 4.73 -3.70
N ILE A 95 3.97 5.76 -3.14
CA ILE A 95 4.76 6.70 -3.93
C ILE A 95 5.96 5.99 -4.56
N ARG A 96 6.62 5.10 -3.81
CA ARG A 96 7.74 4.34 -4.38
C ARG A 96 7.28 3.46 -5.54
N ALA A 97 6.11 2.86 -5.40
CA ALA A 97 5.57 2.01 -6.45
C ALA A 97 5.23 2.84 -7.69
N VAL A 98 4.69 4.03 -7.49
CA VAL A 98 4.35 4.92 -8.60
C VAL A 98 5.63 5.31 -9.34
N ALA A 99 6.68 5.68 -8.62
CA ALA A 99 7.94 6.08 -9.23
C ALA A 99 8.56 4.91 -10.00
N ALA A 100 8.55 3.73 -9.41
CA ALA A 100 9.12 2.55 -10.06
C ALA A 100 8.34 2.19 -11.33
N TYR A 101 7.02 2.30 -11.26
CA TYR A 101 6.19 1.96 -12.41
C TYR A 101 6.42 2.98 -13.53
N HIS A 102 6.53 4.24 -13.17
CA HIS A 102 6.79 5.27 -14.15
C HIS A 102 8.15 5.06 -14.82
N GLU A 103 9.16 4.74 -14.04
CA GLU A 103 10.49 4.49 -14.57
C GLU A 103 10.46 3.27 -15.50
N MET A 104 9.77 2.23 -15.14
CA MET A 104 9.68 1.05 -15.97
C MET A 104 9.02 1.39 -17.30
N ARG A 105 7.96 2.18 -17.27
CA ARG A 105 7.26 2.54 -18.50
C ARG A 105 8.05 3.49 -19.39
N THR A 106 8.89 4.33 -18.82
CA THR A 106 9.64 5.28 -19.61
C THR A 106 11.05 4.79 -19.91
N GLY A 107 11.35 3.52 -19.56
CA GLY A 107 12.68 3.00 -19.84
C GLY A 107 13.75 3.59 -18.96
N GLY A 108 13.41 3.94 -17.76
CA GLY A 108 14.41 4.46 -16.84
C GLY A 108 14.79 5.89 -17.08
N ARG A 109 13.95 6.65 -17.74
CA ARG A 109 14.28 8.03 -18.02
C ARG A 109 13.68 9.04 -17.08
N VAL A 110 13.19 8.60 -15.97
CA VAL A 110 12.63 9.53 -15.02
C VAL A 110 13.67 10.52 -14.58
N ASP A 111 14.83 10.07 -14.23
CA ASP A 111 15.87 10.96 -13.81
C ASP A 111 16.29 11.83 -14.93
N ALA A 112 16.47 11.30 -16.06
CA ALA A 112 16.90 12.08 -17.18
C ALA A 112 15.88 13.18 -17.34
N HIS A 113 14.67 12.87 -17.22
CA HIS A 113 13.67 13.86 -17.42
C HIS A 113 13.71 14.95 -16.37
N ILE A 114 13.96 14.63 -15.19
CA ILE A 114 14.04 15.60 -14.16
C ILE A 114 15.31 16.30 -14.10
N GLY A 115 16.32 15.62 -13.94
CA GLY A 115 17.57 16.24 -13.89
C GLY A 115 17.86 16.86 -15.17
N SER A 116 17.45 16.31 -16.20
CA SER A 116 17.88 16.83 -17.41
C SER A 116 16.80 17.41 -18.16
N GLU A 117 15.80 17.55 -17.59
CA GLU A 117 14.79 18.14 -18.27
C GLU A 117 15.53 19.20 -18.67
N GLN A 118 16.43 19.47 -17.88
CA GLN A 118 17.25 20.48 -18.12
C GLN A 118 18.28 20.05 -19.06
N ALA A 119 18.76 18.97 -18.96
CA ALA A 119 19.85 18.63 -19.80
C ALA A 119 19.32 18.35 -21.14
N SER A 120 18.37 17.64 -21.21
CA SER A 120 17.90 17.27 -22.47
C SER A 120 17.33 18.38 -23.18
N GLU A 121 16.61 19.11 -22.52
CA GLU A 121 16.06 20.19 -23.16
C GLU A 121 17.15 20.93 -23.60
N ARG A 122 18.25 20.83 -23.07
CA ARG A 122 19.32 21.57 -23.53
C ARG A 122 19.95 20.84 -24.62
N ALA A 123 19.83 19.69 -24.70
CA ALA A 123 20.44 18.98 -25.74
C ALA A 123 19.50 18.79 -26.85
N SER A 124 18.48 18.77 -26.78
CA SER A 124 17.64 18.52 -27.87
C SER A 124 16.60 19.40 -27.89
N HIS A 125 16.95 19.17 -27.30
CA HIS A 125 16.56 19.27 -27.00
C HIS A 125 16.49 19.15 -26.81
N ALA A 126 17.03 19.14 -27.14
CA ALA A 126 17.43 18.57 -26.82
C ALA A 126 17.11 17.95 -27.03
#